data_2b93759fb9e37a31d43c5941f4265f9b
#
_entry.id   2b93759fb9e37a31d43c5941f4265f9b
#
_cell.length_a   1.000
_cell.length_b   1.000
_cell.length_c   1.000
_cell.angle_alpha   90.00
_cell.angle_beta   90.00
_cell.angle_gamma   90.00
#
_symmetry.space_group_name_H-M   'P 1'
#
loop_
_entity.id
_entity.type
_entity.pdbx_description
1 polymer ?
#
loop_
_entity_poly.entity_id
_entity_poly.type
_entity_poly.pdbx_seq_one_letter_code
_entity_poly.pdbx_strand_id
1 'polypeptide(L)'
;MTTSAVLSEFPRAATRLPQRVRHALRFRRLRVLGREMLGPHMLRLWLGGEELDGFHSPGFDDHVKLILPDPGNGSLTLPEVTAEGVVWPAQRPLMRDYTPREHDADWGRLAIDFALHEAGPATAWAMAAKPGDVVGVGGPRGSMLVPVDYDWHLLIGDDTAVPAIARRLAELPAGGRAIVVIEVDGPEDELPLRSAADLQVQWLHRRGAAAGLRPLLREAVAALQLPPGDGHVWVGCESAQARELRAHLVGERGLSGRQVKAAAYWRRGAAGVHEPLDD
;
A
#
# COMPACT_ATOMS: atom_id res chain seq x y z
N MET A 1 4.39 -57.44 -0.21
CA MET A 1 3.39 -56.73 -1.01
C MET A 1 3.41 -55.26 -0.58
N THR A 2 4.15 -54.46 -1.31
CA THR A 2 4.41 -53.05 -0.99
C THR A 2 3.44 -52.20 -1.79
N THR A 3 2.48 -51.60 -1.13
CA THR A 3 1.50 -50.70 -1.74
C THR A 3 2.15 -49.32 -1.88
N SER A 4 2.56 -49.00 -3.09
CA SER A 4 3.03 -47.67 -3.46
C SER A 4 1.84 -46.72 -3.51
N ALA A 5 1.79 -45.76 -2.62
CA ALA A 5 0.80 -44.66 -2.65
C ALA A 5 1.17 -43.73 -3.81
N VAL A 6 0.33 -43.70 -4.81
CA VAL A 6 0.35 -42.71 -5.89
C VAL A 6 -0.07 -41.39 -5.31
N LEU A 7 0.89 -40.49 -5.10
CA LEU A 7 0.61 -39.09 -4.86
C LEU A 7 -0.04 -38.51 -6.12
N SER A 8 -1.31 -38.22 -6.05
CA SER A 8 -2.05 -37.52 -7.11
C SER A 8 -1.40 -36.18 -7.37
N GLU A 9 -0.79 -36.01 -8.53
CA GLU A 9 -0.38 -34.70 -9.04
C GLU A 9 -1.65 -33.86 -9.25
N PHE A 10 -1.86 -32.91 -8.37
CA PHE A 10 -2.81 -31.86 -8.65
C PHE A 10 -2.37 -31.11 -9.90
N PRO A 11 -3.24 -30.85 -10.87
CA PRO A 11 -2.87 -30.08 -12.05
C PRO A 11 -2.35 -28.72 -11.59
N ARG A 12 -1.10 -28.40 -11.94
CA ARG A 12 -0.55 -27.04 -11.75
C ARG A 12 -1.50 -26.06 -12.42
N ALA A 13 -2.17 -25.24 -11.62
CA ALA A 13 -3.11 -24.26 -12.09
C ALA A 13 -2.47 -23.36 -13.17
N ALA A 14 -3.26 -23.04 -14.18
CA ALA A 14 -2.90 -22.09 -15.21
C ALA A 14 -2.34 -20.82 -14.57
N THR A 15 -1.20 -20.37 -15.09
CA THR A 15 -0.38 -19.19 -14.69
C THR A 15 -1.04 -18.26 -13.69
N ARG A 16 -0.57 -18.30 -12.45
CA ARG A 16 -0.87 -17.37 -11.36
C ARG A 16 -0.29 -16.00 -11.70
N LEU A 17 -0.95 -15.24 -12.58
CA LEU A 17 -0.47 -13.92 -12.99
C LEU A 17 -1.35 -12.83 -12.38
N PRO A 18 -0.75 -11.77 -11.84
CA PRO A 18 -1.49 -10.58 -11.46
C PRO A 18 -2.28 -10.02 -12.65
N GLN A 19 -3.52 -9.59 -12.40
CA GLN A 19 -4.41 -9.05 -13.42
C GLN A 19 -4.62 -7.56 -13.19
N ARG A 20 -4.44 -6.77 -14.25
CA ARG A 20 -4.72 -5.34 -14.19
C ARG A 20 -6.17 -5.06 -14.58
N VAL A 21 -6.90 -4.40 -13.69
CA VAL A 21 -8.26 -3.93 -13.92
C VAL A 21 -8.26 -2.41 -13.95
N ARG A 22 -8.99 -1.82 -14.90
CA ARG A 22 -9.17 -0.35 -14.97
C ARG A 22 -10.52 0.03 -14.39
N HIS A 23 -10.57 1.16 -13.71
CA HIS A 23 -11.79 1.72 -13.15
C HIS A 23 -12.11 3.08 -13.80
N ALA A 24 -13.39 3.42 -13.86
CA ALA A 24 -13.80 4.76 -14.21
C ALA A 24 -13.30 5.75 -13.16
N LEU A 25 -12.54 6.75 -13.59
CA LEU A 25 -12.05 7.78 -12.69
C LEU A 25 -13.22 8.59 -12.13
N ARG A 26 -13.27 8.71 -10.82
CA ARG A 26 -14.20 9.59 -10.10
C ARG A 26 -13.44 10.41 -9.08
N PHE A 27 -13.80 11.66 -8.95
CA PHE A 27 -13.39 12.52 -7.85
C PHE A 27 -14.57 12.63 -6.88
N ARG A 28 -14.31 12.48 -5.61
CA ARG A 28 -15.29 12.44 -4.53
C ARG A 28 -14.94 13.48 -3.49
N ARG A 29 -15.94 14.19 -3.01
CA ARG A 29 -15.82 15.08 -1.86
C ARG A 29 -16.26 14.32 -0.63
N LEU A 30 -15.32 14.01 0.26
CA LEU A 30 -15.57 13.31 1.50
C LEU A 30 -15.37 14.22 2.70
N ARG A 31 -15.93 13.83 3.83
CA ARG A 31 -15.75 14.50 5.12
C ARG A 31 -14.96 13.61 6.07
N VAL A 32 -14.15 14.22 6.89
CA VAL A 32 -13.54 13.55 8.04
C VAL A 32 -14.66 13.20 9.03
N LEU A 33 -14.79 11.92 9.35
CA LEU A 33 -15.72 11.39 10.36
C LEU A 33 -15.05 11.30 11.73
N GLY A 34 -13.76 11.03 11.75
CA GLY A 34 -12.96 10.90 12.95
C GLY A 34 -11.50 10.63 12.65
N ARG A 35 -10.69 10.64 13.70
CA ARG A 35 -9.27 10.31 13.62
C ARG A 35 -8.83 9.48 14.81
N GLU A 36 -7.79 8.68 14.61
CA GLU A 36 -7.23 7.78 15.62
C GLU A 36 -5.71 7.68 15.44
N MET A 37 -4.95 7.83 16.52
CA MET A 37 -3.54 7.48 16.51
C MET A 37 -3.40 5.98 16.68
N LEU A 38 -2.79 5.31 15.70
CA LEU A 38 -2.54 3.86 15.74
C LEU A 38 -1.21 3.54 16.44
N GLY A 39 -0.32 4.50 16.50
CA GLY A 39 0.99 4.49 17.13
C GLY A 39 1.56 5.90 17.13
N PRO A 40 2.79 6.11 17.61
CA PRO A 40 3.40 7.44 17.67
C PRO A 40 3.50 8.12 16.30
N HIS A 41 3.75 7.33 15.24
CA HIS A 41 3.99 7.84 13.89
C HIS A 41 2.98 7.34 12.85
N MET A 42 1.79 6.87 13.27
CA MET A 42 0.73 6.46 12.34
C MET A 42 -0.63 7.01 12.79
N LEU A 43 -1.25 7.82 11.93
CA LEU A 43 -2.57 8.41 12.13
C LEU A 43 -3.56 7.81 11.13
N ARG A 44 -4.71 7.35 11.60
CA ARG A 44 -5.86 6.98 10.76
C ARG A 44 -6.86 8.10 10.70
N LEU A 45 -7.32 8.44 9.50
CA LEU A 45 -8.53 9.22 9.28
C LEU A 45 -9.63 8.31 8.72
N TRP A 46 -10.82 8.47 9.28
CA TRP A 46 -12.05 7.93 8.73
C TRP A 46 -12.74 9.01 7.91
N LEU A 47 -12.98 8.71 6.64
CA LEU A 47 -13.63 9.59 5.68
C LEU A 47 -14.97 9.00 5.28
N GLY A 48 -15.97 9.85 5.01
CA GLY A 48 -17.28 9.41 4.56
C GLY A 48 -18.07 10.52 3.88
N GLY A 49 -19.27 10.19 3.43
CA GLY A 49 -20.18 11.08 2.73
C GLY A 49 -20.88 10.37 1.57
N GLU A 50 -21.95 10.98 1.04
CA GLU A 50 -22.78 10.39 -0.01
C GLU A 50 -21.98 10.02 -1.27
N GLU A 51 -20.95 10.80 -1.61
CA GLU A 51 -20.12 10.55 -2.79
C GLU A 51 -19.19 9.32 -2.64
N LEU A 52 -19.11 8.70 -1.44
CA LEU A 52 -18.39 7.43 -1.24
C LEU A 52 -19.15 6.26 -1.88
N ASP A 53 -20.42 6.42 -2.18
CA ASP A 53 -21.20 5.40 -2.88
C ASP A 53 -20.51 4.96 -4.18
N GLY A 54 -20.50 3.63 -4.41
CA GLY A 54 -19.81 3.01 -5.53
C GLY A 54 -18.29 3.16 -5.50
N PHE A 55 -17.68 3.45 -4.34
CA PHE A 55 -16.23 3.35 -4.19
C PHE A 55 -15.80 1.89 -4.31
N HIS A 56 -14.80 1.65 -5.16
CA HIS A 56 -14.31 0.30 -5.43
C HIS A 56 -12.79 0.29 -5.51
N SER A 57 -12.16 -0.53 -4.68
CA SER A 57 -10.70 -0.65 -4.56
C SER A 57 -10.34 -2.10 -4.24
N PRO A 58 -10.32 -2.99 -5.25
CA PRO A 58 -10.13 -4.43 -5.03
C PRO A 58 -8.67 -4.85 -4.91
N GLY A 59 -7.70 -4.03 -5.30
CA GLY A 59 -6.28 -4.34 -5.16
C GLY A 59 -5.74 -3.88 -3.80
N PHE A 60 -4.97 -4.72 -3.13
CA PHE A 60 -4.43 -4.38 -1.82
C PHE A 60 -3.45 -3.19 -1.84
N ASP A 61 -2.77 -2.96 -2.95
CA ASP A 61 -1.84 -1.85 -3.17
C ASP A 61 -2.42 -0.74 -4.06
N ASP A 62 -3.74 -0.68 -4.17
CA ASP A 62 -4.39 0.45 -4.83
C ASP A 62 -4.05 1.75 -4.14
N HIS A 63 -3.98 2.81 -4.91
CA HIS A 63 -3.84 4.16 -4.39
C HIS A 63 -4.93 5.09 -4.90
N VAL A 64 -5.27 6.04 -4.08
CA VAL A 64 -6.15 7.16 -4.37
C VAL A 64 -5.38 8.47 -4.24
N LYS A 65 -5.75 9.46 -5.02
CA LYS A 65 -5.26 10.84 -4.85
C LYS A 65 -6.07 11.52 -3.74
N LEU A 66 -5.47 11.77 -2.59
CA LEU A 66 -6.02 12.74 -1.64
C LEU A 66 -5.78 14.14 -2.18
N ILE A 67 -6.85 14.91 -2.32
CA ILE A 67 -6.86 16.29 -2.82
C ILE A 67 -7.14 17.17 -1.63
N LEU A 68 -6.14 17.91 -1.21
CA LEU A 68 -6.21 18.72 0.00
C LEU A 68 -6.87 20.06 -0.30
N PRO A 69 -7.61 20.63 0.68
CA PRO A 69 -8.10 22.00 0.58
C PRO A 69 -6.93 22.98 0.52
N ASP A 70 -7.17 24.13 -0.08
CA ASP A 70 -6.22 25.22 -0.14
C ASP A 70 -5.84 25.67 1.27
N PRO A 71 -4.54 25.68 1.63
CA PRO A 71 -4.13 26.01 3.00
C PRO A 71 -4.38 27.47 3.39
N GLY A 72 -4.58 28.39 2.42
CA GLY A 72 -4.80 29.80 2.68
C GLY A 72 -6.24 30.14 3.00
N ASN A 73 -7.21 29.44 2.40
CA ASN A 73 -8.64 29.76 2.55
C ASN A 73 -9.54 28.56 2.88
N GLY A 74 -8.98 27.35 2.96
CA GLY A 74 -9.73 26.13 3.30
C GLY A 74 -10.65 25.63 2.18
N SER A 75 -10.65 26.24 0.98
CA SER A 75 -11.50 25.80 -0.12
C SER A 75 -11.02 24.52 -0.75
N LEU A 76 -11.94 23.62 -1.06
CA LEU A 76 -11.65 22.39 -1.80
C LEU A 76 -12.23 22.50 -3.22
N THR A 77 -11.33 22.50 -4.21
CA THR A 77 -11.71 22.47 -5.62
C THR A 77 -11.27 21.13 -6.22
N LEU A 78 -12.22 20.39 -6.77
CA LEU A 78 -11.96 19.09 -7.41
C LEU A 78 -11.86 19.25 -8.92
N PRO A 79 -11.05 18.41 -9.60
CA PRO A 79 -11.10 18.27 -11.04
C PRO A 79 -12.44 17.66 -11.48
N GLU A 80 -12.84 17.94 -12.70
CA GLU A 80 -14.03 17.36 -13.34
C GLU A 80 -13.64 16.31 -14.37
N VAL A 81 -14.39 15.23 -14.44
CA VAL A 81 -14.24 14.22 -15.48
C VAL A 81 -15.26 14.48 -16.57
N THR A 82 -14.77 14.77 -17.78
CA THR A 82 -15.61 15.00 -18.97
C THR A 82 -15.38 13.89 -20.01
N ALA A 83 -16.13 13.92 -21.10
CA ALA A 83 -15.94 12.98 -22.21
C ALA A 83 -14.55 13.13 -22.86
N GLU A 84 -13.99 14.33 -22.84
CA GLU A 84 -12.68 14.67 -23.42
C GLU A 84 -11.52 14.38 -22.45
N GLY A 85 -11.79 14.09 -21.17
CA GLY A 85 -10.78 13.80 -20.17
C GLY A 85 -10.99 14.53 -18.86
N VAL A 86 -9.89 14.81 -18.14
CA VAL A 86 -9.92 15.49 -16.86
C VAL A 86 -9.69 16.98 -17.05
N VAL A 87 -10.66 17.78 -16.66
CA VAL A 87 -10.56 19.24 -16.60
C VAL A 87 -10.05 19.64 -15.21
N TRP A 88 -8.88 20.25 -15.19
CA TRP A 88 -8.25 20.70 -13.95
C TRP A 88 -8.65 22.14 -13.64
N PRO A 89 -8.82 22.50 -12.36
CA PRO A 89 -9.00 23.88 -11.96
C PRO A 89 -7.75 24.72 -12.33
N ALA A 90 -7.95 26.03 -12.51
CA ALA A 90 -6.86 26.95 -12.90
C ALA A 90 -5.65 26.86 -11.94
N GLN A 91 -5.91 26.77 -10.65
CA GLN A 91 -4.90 26.44 -9.65
C GLN A 91 -5.01 24.95 -9.33
N ARG A 92 -3.97 24.19 -9.65
CA ARG A 92 -3.94 22.75 -9.32
C ARG A 92 -3.89 22.56 -7.81
N PRO A 93 -4.79 21.75 -7.25
CA PRO A 93 -4.78 21.46 -5.83
C PRO A 93 -3.58 20.61 -5.46
N LEU A 94 -3.18 20.70 -4.20
CA LEU A 94 -2.17 19.80 -3.64
C LEU A 94 -2.75 18.39 -3.53
N MET A 95 -2.04 17.41 -4.06
CA MET A 95 -2.46 16.01 -4.07
C MET A 95 -1.34 15.11 -3.61
N ARG A 96 -1.72 14.03 -2.91
CA ARG A 96 -0.79 12.95 -2.51
C ARG A 96 -1.48 11.60 -2.66
N ASP A 97 -0.66 10.59 -2.97
CA ASP A 97 -1.11 9.22 -3.07
C ASP A 97 -1.19 8.57 -1.70
N TYR A 98 -2.31 7.90 -1.44
CA TYR A 98 -2.54 7.13 -0.23
C TYR A 98 -3.23 5.81 -0.56
N THR A 99 -2.90 4.79 0.22
CA THR A 99 -3.59 3.50 0.16
C THR A 99 -4.97 3.63 0.82
N PRO A 100 -6.08 3.28 0.14
CA PRO A 100 -7.37 3.09 0.81
C PRO A 100 -7.28 1.86 1.71
N ARG A 101 -6.98 2.08 2.99
CA ARG A 101 -6.67 1.01 3.96
C ARG A 101 -7.83 0.06 4.17
N GLU A 102 -9.03 0.59 4.27
CA GLU A 102 -10.26 -0.14 4.51
C GLU A 102 -11.43 0.65 3.94
N HIS A 103 -12.33 -0.03 3.25
CA HIS A 103 -13.61 0.52 2.83
C HIS A 103 -14.72 -0.34 3.43
N ASP A 104 -15.52 0.27 4.28
CA ASP A 104 -16.68 -0.33 4.91
C ASP A 104 -17.93 0.29 4.27
N ALA A 105 -18.52 -0.45 3.34
CA ALA A 105 -19.70 0.01 2.59
C ALA A 105 -20.95 0.10 3.47
N ASP A 106 -21.07 -0.77 4.49
CA ASP A 106 -22.23 -0.81 5.37
C ASP A 106 -22.27 0.44 6.27
N TRP A 107 -21.12 0.91 6.71
CA TRP A 107 -20.97 2.13 7.50
C TRP A 107 -20.67 3.37 6.68
N GLY A 108 -20.55 3.25 5.34
CA GLY A 108 -20.26 4.35 4.44
C GLY A 108 -18.95 5.08 4.78
N ARG A 109 -17.89 4.35 5.11
CA ARG A 109 -16.63 4.93 5.56
C ARG A 109 -15.39 4.33 4.87
N LEU A 110 -14.39 5.18 4.70
CA LEU A 110 -13.09 4.87 4.12
C LEU A 110 -11.99 5.24 5.11
N ALA A 111 -11.11 4.30 5.43
CA ALA A 111 -9.92 4.55 6.24
C ALA A 111 -8.71 4.87 5.37
N ILE A 112 -8.01 5.94 5.73
CA ILE A 112 -6.70 6.31 5.18
C ILE A 112 -5.72 6.44 6.34
N ASP A 113 -4.61 5.70 6.27
CA ASP A 113 -3.54 5.77 7.26
C ASP A 113 -2.42 6.66 6.75
N PHE A 114 -1.95 7.55 7.61
CA PHE A 114 -0.89 8.51 7.34
C PHE A 114 0.34 8.14 8.17
N ALA A 115 1.42 7.75 7.49
CA ALA A 115 2.71 7.68 8.14
C ALA A 115 3.22 9.11 8.41
N LEU A 116 3.44 9.40 9.69
CA LEU A 116 3.83 10.72 10.19
C LEU A 116 5.35 10.88 10.17
N HIS A 117 5.93 10.87 8.97
CA HIS A 117 7.32 11.29 8.79
C HIS A 117 7.38 12.81 8.75
N GLU A 118 8.48 13.36 8.30
CA GLU A 118 8.69 14.79 8.14
C GLU A 118 7.42 15.55 7.72
N ALA A 119 7.23 16.74 8.28
CA ALA A 119 6.05 17.57 8.14
C ALA A 119 5.75 17.95 6.67
N GLY A 120 5.17 17.01 5.93
CA GLY A 120 4.60 17.28 4.63
C GLY A 120 3.21 17.92 4.76
N PRO A 121 2.74 18.66 3.73
CA PRO A 121 1.46 19.36 3.80
C PRO A 121 0.26 18.42 4.00
N ALA A 122 0.32 17.17 3.51
CA ALA A 122 -0.74 16.18 3.73
C ALA A 122 -0.76 15.69 5.19
N THR A 123 0.41 15.43 5.75
CA THR A 123 0.57 15.05 7.15
C THR A 123 0.13 16.19 8.09
N ALA A 124 0.55 17.43 7.79
CA ALA A 124 0.14 18.60 8.55
C ALA A 124 -1.38 18.80 8.53
N TRP A 125 -2.01 18.64 7.35
CA TRP A 125 -3.47 18.70 7.24
C TRP A 125 -4.13 17.58 8.04
N ALA A 126 -3.69 16.34 7.91
CA ALA A 126 -4.27 15.20 8.60
C ALA A 126 -4.18 15.34 10.13
N MET A 127 -3.06 15.84 10.63
CA MET A 127 -2.85 16.12 12.06
C MET A 127 -3.78 17.20 12.59
N ALA A 128 -4.13 18.20 11.78
CA ALA A 128 -5.04 19.28 12.16
C ALA A 128 -6.52 18.96 11.91
N ALA A 129 -6.81 17.93 11.09
CA ALA A 129 -8.16 17.59 10.63
C ALA A 129 -9.12 17.29 11.77
N LYS A 130 -10.35 17.77 11.64
CA LYS A 130 -11.45 17.61 12.61
C LYS A 130 -12.67 16.99 11.91
N PRO A 131 -13.55 16.32 12.67
CA PRO A 131 -14.83 15.89 12.12
C PRO A 131 -15.57 17.03 11.41
N GLY A 132 -16.01 16.76 10.19
CA GLY A 132 -16.66 17.73 9.31
C GLY A 132 -15.74 18.41 8.27
N ASP A 133 -14.43 18.41 8.48
CA ASP A 133 -13.48 18.93 7.49
C ASP A 133 -13.60 18.14 6.17
N VAL A 134 -13.35 18.80 5.05
CA VAL A 134 -13.54 18.23 3.74
C VAL A 134 -12.21 17.90 3.06
N VAL A 135 -12.21 16.81 2.27
CA VAL A 135 -11.07 16.39 1.47
C VAL A 135 -11.57 15.75 0.18
N GLY A 136 -10.81 15.88 -0.89
CA GLY A 136 -11.09 15.19 -2.13
C GLY A 136 -10.41 13.82 -2.19
N VAL A 137 -11.09 12.85 -2.80
CA VAL A 137 -10.54 11.51 -3.08
C VAL A 137 -10.74 11.20 -4.55
N GLY A 138 -9.65 11.10 -5.30
CA GLY A 138 -9.66 10.75 -6.73
C GLY A 138 -9.22 9.31 -6.97
N GLY A 139 -10.01 8.53 -7.69
CA GLY A 139 -9.70 7.15 -8.03
C GLY A 139 -10.28 6.10 -7.09
N PRO A 140 -9.66 4.89 -7.02
CA PRO A 140 -8.50 4.46 -7.81
C PRO A 140 -8.80 4.39 -9.31
N ARG A 141 -7.78 4.58 -10.15
CA ARG A 141 -7.91 4.48 -11.61
C ARG A 141 -7.81 3.05 -12.15
N GLY A 142 -7.34 2.17 -11.34
CA GLY A 142 -7.18 0.75 -11.64
C GLY A 142 -6.58 0.02 -10.47
N SER A 143 -6.64 -1.30 -10.53
CA SER A 143 -6.14 -2.21 -9.52
C SER A 143 -5.27 -3.29 -10.14
N MET A 144 -4.30 -3.77 -9.38
CA MET A 144 -3.59 -5.00 -9.68
C MET A 144 -4.12 -6.11 -8.77
N LEU A 145 -4.88 -7.03 -9.34
CA LEU A 145 -5.41 -8.17 -8.61
C LEU A 145 -4.35 -9.26 -8.57
N VAL A 146 -3.73 -9.43 -7.42
CA VAL A 146 -2.70 -10.44 -7.20
C VAL A 146 -3.36 -11.70 -6.63
N PRO A 147 -3.21 -12.87 -7.25
CA PRO A 147 -3.75 -14.13 -6.73
C PRO A 147 -3.33 -14.38 -5.28
N VAL A 148 -4.21 -14.97 -4.49
CA VAL A 148 -3.96 -15.29 -3.08
C VAL A 148 -3.37 -16.68 -2.87
N ASP A 149 -3.37 -17.51 -3.91
CA ASP A 149 -3.03 -18.92 -3.91
C ASP A 149 -1.56 -19.22 -4.28
N TYR A 150 -0.67 -18.21 -4.23
CA TYR A 150 0.76 -18.45 -4.26
C TYR A 150 1.18 -19.31 -3.06
N ASP A 151 2.25 -20.13 -3.23
CA ASP A 151 2.74 -20.97 -2.15
C ASP A 151 3.28 -20.15 -0.97
N TRP A 152 3.76 -18.93 -1.26
CA TRP A 152 4.15 -17.95 -0.27
C TRP A 152 4.09 -16.51 -0.81
N HIS A 153 3.91 -15.55 0.12
CA HIS A 153 3.98 -14.12 -0.15
C HIS A 153 5.10 -13.49 0.68
N LEU A 154 5.90 -12.64 0.05
CA LEU A 154 6.88 -11.79 0.73
C LEU A 154 6.48 -10.32 0.53
N LEU A 155 6.19 -9.65 1.64
CA LEU A 155 5.77 -8.26 1.67
C LEU A 155 6.85 -7.42 2.35
N ILE A 156 7.41 -6.45 1.63
CA ILE A 156 8.55 -5.65 2.10
C ILE A 156 8.17 -4.18 2.03
N GLY A 157 8.43 -3.43 3.09
CA GLY A 157 8.17 -2.00 3.06
C GLY A 157 8.69 -1.22 4.25
N ASP A 158 8.49 0.07 4.19
CA ASP A 158 8.61 0.96 5.33
C ASP A 158 7.21 1.27 5.92
N ASP A 159 7.16 2.16 6.91
CA ASP A 159 5.90 2.57 7.56
C ASP A 159 4.84 3.10 6.55
N THR A 160 5.22 3.67 5.40
CA THR A 160 4.27 4.10 4.36
C THR A 160 3.56 2.93 3.68
N ALA A 161 4.16 1.75 3.68
CA ALA A 161 3.65 0.53 3.07
C ALA A 161 2.75 -0.30 4.02
N VAL A 162 2.78 -0.03 5.32
CA VAL A 162 2.00 -0.79 6.31
C VAL A 162 0.52 -0.91 5.94
N PRO A 163 -0.16 0.13 5.44
CA PRO A 163 -1.57 0.02 5.05
C PRO A 163 -1.83 -1.02 3.95
N ALA A 164 -0.99 -1.06 2.92
CA ALA A 164 -1.09 -2.03 1.83
C ALA A 164 -0.75 -3.46 2.31
N ILE A 165 0.30 -3.60 3.11
CA ILE A 165 0.70 -4.88 3.72
C ILE A 165 -0.44 -5.43 4.57
N ALA A 166 -1.03 -4.61 5.44
CA ALA A 166 -2.14 -5.03 6.30
C ALA A 166 -3.39 -5.43 5.50
N ARG A 167 -3.69 -4.76 4.37
CA ARG A 167 -4.73 -5.17 3.44
C ARG A 167 -4.43 -6.56 2.87
N ARG A 168 -3.22 -6.75 2.31
CA ARG A 168 -2.85 -8.05 1.74
C ARG A 168 -2.97 -9.18 2.74
N LEU A 169 -2.49 -8.97 3.96
CA LEU A 169 -2.55 -9.96 5.03
C LEU A 169 -3.99 -10.36 5.39
N ALA A 170 -4.92 -9.41 5.35
CA ALA A 170 -6.34 -9.67 5.60
C ALA A 170 -7.03 -10.49 4.48
N GLU A 171 -6.50 -10.43 3.24
CA GLU A 171 -7.02 -11.17 2.09
C GLU A 171 -6.49 -12.62 2.01
N LEU A 172 -5.36 -12.91 2.65
CA LEU A 172 -4.71 -14.22 2.54
C LEU A 172 -5.50 -15.29 3.31
N PRO A 173 -5.81 -16.44 2.67
CA PRO A 173 -6.58 -17.52 3.30
C PRO A 173 -5.75 -18.31 4.31
N ALA A 174 -6.45 -19.06 5.16
CA ALA A 174 -5.83 -20.05 6.02
C ALA A 174 -5.07 -21.09 5.17
N GLY A 175 -3.87 -21.50 5.66
CA GLY A 175 -2.97 -22.40 4.95
C GLY A 175 -2.04 -21.70 3.96
N GLY A 176 -2.24 -20.42 3.66
CA GLY A 176 -1.26 -19.59 2.95
C GLY A 176 -0.06 -19.28 3.84
N ARG A 177 1.04 -18.80 3.27
CA ARG A 177 2.23 -18.36 4.00
C ARG A 177 2.56 -16.91 3.63
N ALA A 178 2.75 -16.08 4.66
CA ALA A 178 3.15 -14.68 4.51
C ALA A 178 4.43 -14.39 5.32
N ILE A 179 5.40 -13.80 4.66
CA ILE A 179 6.63 -13.27 5.25
C ILE A 179 6.59 -11.77 5.08
N VAL A 180 6.79 -11.03 6.15
CA VAL A 180 6.71 -9.58 6.17
C VAL A 180 8.00 -9.01 6.72
N VAL A 181 8.58 -8.03 6.03
CA VAL A 181 9.75 -7.28 6.49
C VAL A 181 9.41 -5.80 6.43
N ILE A 182 9.33 -5.14 7.57
CA ILE A 182 8.92 -3.74 7.67
C ILE A 182 9.96 -2.94 8.46
N GLU A 183 10.36 -1.80 7.88
CA GLU A 183 11.18 -0.80 8.55
C GLU A 183 10.27 0.27 9.18
N VAL A 184 10.42 0.48 10.50
CA VAL A 184 9.75 1.54 11.28
C VAL A 184 10.78 2.28 12.12
N ASP A 185 10.39 3.34 12.84
CA ASP A 185 11.36 4.06 13.67
C ASP A 185 11.76 3.27 14.90
N GLY A 186 10.82 2.76 15.68
CA GLY A 186 11.08 2.03 16.90
C GLY A 186 10.05 0.93 17.20
N PRO A 187 10.21 0.19 18.31
CA PRO A 187 9.27 -0.85 18.72
C PRO A 187 7.85 -0.32 18.97
N GLU A 188 7.73 0.93 19.37
CA GLU A 188 6.45 1.62 19.60
C GLU A 188 5.64 1.87 18.31
N ASP A 189 6.29 1.73 17.15
CA ASP A 189 5.66 1.88 15.83
C ASP A 189 5.25 0.54 15.21
N GLU A 190 5.50 -0.56 15.89
CA GLU A 190 5.04 -1.88 15.47
C GLU A 190 3.52 -1.98 15.59
N LEU A 191 2.82 -1.96 14.46
CA LEU A 191 1.36 -2.09 14.45
C LEU A 191 0.93 -3.55 14.43
N PRO A 192 -0.18 -3.90 15.09
CA PRO A 192 -0.71 -5.25 15.04
C PRO A 192 -1.10 -5.65 13.61
N LEU A 193 -0.43 -6.65 13.06
CA LEU A 193 -0.76 -7.24 11.77
C LEU A 193 -1.52 -8.55 12.00
N ARG A 194 -2.61 -8.75 11.23
CA ARG A 194 -3.47 -9.94 11.34
C ARG A 194 -3.60 -10.60 9.99
N SER A 195 -3.55 -11.93 9.97
CA SER A 195 -3.81 -12.76 8.80
C SER A 195 -4.40 -14.10 9.24
N ALA A 196 -5.17 -14.74 8.35
CA ALA A 196 -5.52 -16.14 8.51
C ALA A 196 -4.38 -17.08 8.04
N ALA A 197 -3.44 -16.58 7.25
CA ALA A 197 -2.26 -17.30 6.79
C ALA A 197 -1.22 -17.50 7.91
N ASP A 198 -0.28 -18.44 7.70
CA ASP A 198 0.92 -18.58 8.53
C ASP A 198 1.81 -17.34 8.34
N LEU A 199 1.84 -16.46 9.35
CA LEU A 199 2.42 -15.13 9.30
C LEU A 199 3.74 -15.06 10.07
N GLN A 200 4.80 -14.67 9.38
CA GLN A 200 6.09 -14.32 9.96
C GLN A 200 6.36 -12.83 9.74
N VAL A 201 6.60 -12.07 10.79
CA VAL A 201 6.88 -10.63 10.71
C VAL A 201 8.27 -10.35 11.28
N GLN A 202 9.07 -9.61 10.53
CA GLN A 202 10.33 -9.04 10.97
C GLN A 202 10.22 -7.50 10.93
N TRP A 203 10.24 -6.89 12.10
CA TRP A 203 10.35 -5.47 12.28
C TRP A 203 11.80 -5.02 12.33
N LEU A 204 12.12 -3.96 11.62
CA LEU A 204 13.45 -3.35 11.55
C LEU A 204 13.35 -1.93 12.08
N HIS A 205 14.20 -1.58 13.04
CA HIS A 205 14.12 -0.29 13.72
C HIS A 205 15.22 0.67 13.26
N ARG A 206 14.81 1.84 12.77
CA ARG A 206 15.73 2.93 12.38
C ARG A 206 16.40 3.58 13.59
N ARG A 207 15.70 3.60 14.74
CA ARG A 207 16.16 4.19 16.01
C ARG A 207 16.56 5.66 15.84
N GLY A 208 15.64 6.48 15.29
CA GLY A 208 15.83 7.90 15.07
C GLY A 208 16.67 8.25 13.82
N ALA A 209 17.16 7.27 13.07
CA ALA A 209 17.76 7.57 11.77
C ALA A 209 16.67 7.92 10.75
N ALA A 210 16.98 8.86 9.84
CA ALA A 210 16.03 9.23 8.79
C ALA A 210 15.63 8.01 7.94
N ALA A 211 14.33 7.96 7.58
CA ALA A 211 13.78 6.90 6.72
C ALA A 211 14.53 6.83 5.38
N GLY A 212 14.71 5.63 4.87
CA GLY A 212 15.42 5.40 3.60
C GLY A 212 16.93 5.68 3.61
N LEU A 213 17.54 5.91 4.78
CA LEU A 213 18.97 6.21 4.88
C LEU A 213 19.83 4.95 5.06
N ARG A 214 19.34 3.99 5.83
CA ARG A 214 20.06 2.76 6.14
C ARG A 214 19.59 1.61 5.26
N PRO A 215 20.46 0.65 4.90
CA PRO A 215 20.08 -0.49 4.05
C PRO A 215 19.40 -1.62 4.83
N LEU A 216 18.63 -1.30 5.89
CA LEU A 216 18.03 -2.30 6.79
C LEU A 216 17.18 -3.31 6.04
N LEU A 217 16.30 -2.83 5.14
CA LEU A 217 15.46 -3.70 4.32
C LEU A 217 16.30 -4.61 3.43
N ARG A 218 17.33 -4.06 2.78
CA ARG A 218 18.20 -4.82 1.87
C ARG A 218 18.98 -5.91 2.63
N GLU A 219 19.52 -5.58 3.79
CA GLU A 219 20.27 -6.53 4.63
C GLU A 219 19.38 -7.66 5.14
N ALA A 220 18.18 -7.32 5.65
CA ALA A 220 17.22 -8.31 6.13
C ALA A 220 16.76 -9.24 5.00
N VAL A 221 16.41 -8.69 3.84
CA VAL A 221 15.96 -9.48 2.67
C VAL A 221 17.07 -10.38 2.14
N ALA A 222 18.33 -9.92 2.17
CA ALA A 222 19.48 -10.75 1.77
C ALA A 222 19.67 -11.96 2.69
N ALA A 223 19.39 -11.82 3.97
CA ALA A 223 19.50 -12.87 4.98
C ALA A 223 18.32 -13.86 4.97
N LEU A 224 17.19 -13.52 4.34
CA LEU A 224 16.00 -14.37 4.29
C LEU A 224 16.27 -15.68 3.52
N GLN A 225 15.78 -16.78 4.07
CA GLN A 225 15.64 -18.03 3.34
C GLN A 225 14.21 -18.09 2.76
N LEU A 226 14.10 -17.94 1.44
CA LEU A 226 12.82 -18.03 0.76
C LEU A 226 12.31 -19.46 0.77
N PRO A 227 11.03 -19.70 1.04
CA PRO A 227 10.45 -21.03 0.96
C PRO A 227 10.52 -21.59 -0.48
N PRO A 228 10.50 -22.91 -0.65
CA PRO A 228 10.34 -23.50 -1.96
C PRO A 228 8.94 -23.21 -2.53
N GLY A 229 8.81 -23.34 -3.85
CA GLY A 229 7.54 -23.16 -4.54
C GLY A 229 7.42 -21.83 -5.28
N ASP A 230 6.21 -21.53 -5.73
CA ASP A 230 5.89 -20.33 -6.51
C ASP A 230 5.47 -19.21 -5.57
N GLY A 231 6.27 -18.17 -5.50
CA GLY A 231 6.06 -17.04 -4.59
C GLY A 231 5.77 -15.73 -5.28
N HIS A 232 5.12 -14.84 -4.57
CA HIS A 232 4.92 -13.46 -4.98
C HIS A 232 5.61 -12.51 -4.00
N VAL A 233 6.41 -11.59 -4.53
CA VAL A 233 7.09 -10.56 -3.76
C VAL A 233 6.53 -9.19 -4.11
N TRP A 234 6.18 -8.44 -3.09
CA TRP A 234 5.77 -7.06 -3.22
C TRP A 234 6.65 -6.15 -2.35
N VAL A 235 7.08 -5.02 -2.93
CA VAL A 235 7.94 -4.04 -2.28
C VAL A 235 7.28 -2.67 -2.39
N GLY A 236 7.11 -1.97 -1.27
CA GLY A 236 6.65 -0.59 -1.21
C GLY A 236 7.48 0.20 -0.21
N CYS A 237 8.35 1.10 -0.67
CA CYS A 237 9.21 1.91 0.18
C CYS A 237 9.82 3.11 -0.58
N GLU A 238 10.86 3.71 -0.02
CA GLU A 238 11.62 4.76 -0.68
C GLU A 238 12.15 4.32 -2.05
N SER A 239 12.14 5.23 -3.03
CA SER A 239 12.41 4.97 -4.44
C SER A 239 13.73 4.26 -4.71
N ALA A 240 14.84 4.69 -4.09
CA ALA A 240 16.15 4.08 -4.29
C ALA A 240 16.21 2.68 -3.67
N GLN A 241 15.66 2.51 -2.47
CA GLN A 241 15.58 1.21 -1.79
C GLN A 241 14.70 0.21 -2.55
N ALA A 242 13.56 0.66 -3.10
CA ALA A 242 12.69 -0.21 -3.89
C ALA A 242 13.40 -0.73 -5.15
N ARG A 243 14.17 0.11 -5.85
CA ARG A 243 14.99 -0.31 -7.00
C ARG A 243 16.08 -1.29 -6.59
N GLU A 244 16.79 -1.02 -5.49
CA GLU A 244 17.85 -1.87 -4.97
C GLU A 244 17.31 -3.25 -4.57
N LEU A 245 16.19 -3.29 -3.85
CA LEU A 245 15.52 -4.53 -3.46
C LEU A 245 15.08 -5.34 -4.69
N ARG A 246 14.48 -4.69 -5.70
CA ARG A 246 14.10 -5.37 -6.94
C ARG A 246 15.31 -5.93 -7.68
N ALA A 247 16.38 -5.15 -7.80
CA ALA A 247 17.62 -5.61 -8.44
C ALA A 247 18.21 -6.82 -7.71
N HIS A 248 18.23 -6.81 -6.37
CA HIS A 248 18.68 -7.94 -5.57
C HIS A 248 17.81 -9.18 -5.77
N LEU A 249 16.48 -9.03 -5.65
CA LEU A 249 15.55 -10.16 -5.73
C LEU A 249 15.58 -10.83 -7.11
N VAL A 250 15.63 -10.04 -8.18
CA VAL A 250 15.65 -10.55 -9.55
C VAL A 250 17.07 -10.99 -9.97
N GLY A 251 18.08 -10.12 -9.76
CA GLY A 251 19.44 -10.34 -10.25
C GLY A 251 20.26 -11.32 -9.41
N GLU A 252 20.21 -11.21 -8.08
CA GLU A 252 21.05 -12.03 -7.20
C GLU A 252 20.31 -13.25 -6.65
N ARG A 253 19.00 -13.14 -6.36
CA ARG A 253 18.18 -14.25 -5.82
C ARG A 253 17.50 -15.08 -6.90
N GLY A 254 17.56 -14.64 -8.17
CA GLY A 254 17.07 -15.39 -9.32
C GLY A 254 15.55 -15.49 -9.45
N LEU A 255 14.78 -14.63 -8.75
CA LEU A 255 13.34 -14.57 -8.92
C LEU A 255 12.99 -13.98 -10.29
N SER A 256 11.92 -14.44 -10.91
CA SER A 256 11.48 -13.84 -12.17
C SER A 256 10.96 -12.42 -11.94
N GLY A 257 11.14 -11.51 -12.90
CA GLY A 257 10.62 -10.15 -12.79
C GLY A 257 9.09 -10.11 -12.63
N ARG A 258 8.37 -11.14 -13.07
CA ARG A 258 6.91 -11.27 -12.91
C ARG A 258 6.48 -11.62 -11.49
N GLN A 259 7.35 -12.24 -10.70
CA GLN A 259 7.10 -12.55 -9.30
C GLN A 259 7.35 -11.36 -8.38
N VAL A 260 8.12 -10.36 -8.84
CA VAL A 260 8.56 -9.23 -8.02
C VAL A 260 7.94 -7.93 -8.52
N LYS A 261 6.99 -7.42 -7.76
CA LYS A 261 6.44 -6.06 -7.95
C LYS A 261 7.11 -5.12 -6.96
N ALA A 262 7.74 -4.05 -7.45
CA ALA A 262 8.29 -2.99 -6.63
C ALA A 262 7.64 -1.65 -6.99
N ALA A 263 7.30 -0.87 -5.97
CA ALA A 263 6.68 0.44 -6.11
C ALA A 263 7.44 1.46 -5.25
N ALA A 264 7.78 2.59 -5.85
CA ALA A 264 8.29 3.74 -5.12
C ALA A 264 7.12 4.49 -4.49
N TYR A 265 7.00 4.42 -3.18
CA TYR A 265 5.94 5.10 -2.42
C TYR A 265 6.27 6.55 -2.17
N TRP A 266 7.55 6.82 -2.00
CA TRP A 266 8.06 8.18 -1.80
C TRP A 266 9.52 8.26 -2.25
N ARG A 267 10.05 9.48 -2.29
CA ARG A 267 11.43 9.75 -2.66
C ARG A 267 12.01 10.78 -1.71
N ARG A 268 13.15 10.47 -1.11
CA ARG A 268 13.84 11.39 -0.23
C ARG A 268 14.21 12.67 -0.96
N GLY A 269 13.91 13.82 -0.34
CA GLY A 269 14.18 15.14 -0.90
C GLY A 269 13.23 15.59 -2.01
N ALA A 270 12.18 14.80 -2.34
CA ALA A 270 11.20 15.18 -3.34
C ALA A 270 9.78 14.90 -2.83
N ALA A 271 8.90 15.87 -2.96
CA ALA A 271 7.52 15.73 -2.51
C ALA A 271 6.61 15.24 -3.65
N GLY A 272 5.75 14.25 -3.36
CA GLY A 272 4.68 13.82 -4.28
C GLY A 272 5.13 13.04 -5.51
N VAL A 273 6.25 12.34 -5.43
CA VAL A 273 6.75 11.47 -6.50
C VAL A 273 6.19 10.07 -6.29
N HIS A 274 5.40 9.59 -7.25
CA HIS A 274 5.02 8.19 -7.39
C HIS A 274 5.55 7.69 -8.72
N GLU A 275 6.50 6.77 -8.70
CA GLU A 275 7.08 6.16 -9.90
C GLU A 275 6.80 4.66 -9.89
N PRO A 276 6.06 4.10 -10.87
CA PRO A 276 6.08 2.67 -11.08
C PRO A 276 7.50 2.25 -11.48
N LEU A 277 8.00 1.19 -10.89
CA LEU A 277 9.31 0.61 -11.18
C LEU A 277 9.19 -0.63 -12.08
N ASP A 278 8.12 -0.70 -12.85
CA ASP A 278 7.90 -1.77 -13.82
C ASP A 278 8.67 -1.44 -15.10
N ASP A 279 9.54 -2.37 -15.54
CA ASP A 279 10.12 -2.42 -16.89
C ASP A 279 9.16 -3.12 -17.85
#